data_7a30adf0a7ecab36ca6146d90bb1b83c
#
_entry.id   7a30adf0a7ecab36ca6146d90bb1b83c
#
_cell.length_a   1.000
_cell.length_b   1.000
_cell.length_c   1.000
_cell.angle_alpha   90.00
_cell.angle_beta   90.00
_cell.angle_gamma   90.00
#
_symmetry.space_group_name_H-M   'P 1'
#
loop_
_entity.id
_entity.type
_entity.pdbx_description
1 polymer ?
#
loop_
_entity_poly.entity_id
_entity_poly.type
_entity_poly.pdbx_seq_one_letter_code
_entity_poly.pdbx_strand_id
1 'polypeptide(L)'
;MLIGAHVDANSAIAQAVALGADIAQVTLGDPQSWKKPAIPGDGATSLGAQAADAGVGLYVHAAYVINVASTNNRIRIPSRKLLQQTIDAAAGIGARGVIIHGGHVTADEEQQQGYDNWRKCVDGLDVKVPVLIENTAGGKKAMMRHLDSIRGLWTTLEGSANLDGIGLCLDTCHAHAAGLDLATVVGDVRAITGRIDLVHCNDSRDAPGSGRDRHAPLRDGQLDPEVLIALLRDANAPVMLETPPENHAEEIAWLREQLG
;
A
#
# COMPACT_ATOMS: atom_id res chain seq x y z
N MET A 1 -4.97 11.45 14.14
CA MET A 1 -4.51 10.68 12.95
C MET A 1 -5.51 9.57 12.67
N LEU A 2 -5.82 9.24 11.38
CA LEU A 2 -6.72 8.13 11.08
C LEU A 2 -5.95 6.81 11.20
N ILE A 3 -6.52 5.83 11.92
CA ILE A 3 -5.89 4.54 12.17
C ILE A 3 -6.87 3.43 11.82
N GLY A 4 -6.39 2.38 11.16
CA GLY A 4 -7.17 1.21 10.82
C GLY A 4 -6.34 -0.02 10.50
N ALA A 5 -7.00 -1.04 9.95
CA ALA A 5 -6.36 -2.33 9.67
C ALA A 5 -6.87 -2.96 8.37
N HIS A 6 -6.07 -3.87 7.82
CA HIS A 6 -6.49 -4.75 6.74
C HIS A 6 -7.44 -5.82 7.29
N VAL A 7 -8.62 -5.92 6.68
CA VAL A 7 -9.71 -6.78 7.14
C VAL A 7 -10.35 -7.56 5.98
N ASP A 8 -11.12 -8.60 6.30
CA ASP A 8 -11.87 -9.35 5.29
C ASP A 8 -12.97 -8.50 4.66
N ALA A 9 -12.98 -8.40 3.34
CA ALA A 9 -13.91 -7.58 2.58
C ALA A 9 -15.39 -7.92 2.83
N ASN A 10 -15.72 -9.18 3.14
CA ASN A 10 -17.10 -9.62 3.39
C ASN A 10 -17.67 -9.16 4.74
N SER A 11 -16.82 -8.77 5.68
CA SER A 11 -17.18 -8.32 7.03
C SER A 11 -16.42 -7.05 7.44
N ALA A 12 -15.88 -6.33 6.46
CA ALA A 12 -14.94 -5.24 6.68
C ALA A 12 -15.45 -4.17 7.64
N ILE A 13 -16.67 -3.71 7.45
CA ILE A 13 -17.24 -2.63 8.28
C ILE A 13 -17.54 -3.11 9.69
N ALA A 14 -18.07 -4.32 9.84
CA ALA A 14 -18.29 -4.89 11.17
C ALA A 14 -16.98 -5.07 11.94
N GLN A 15 -15.92 -5.52 11.27
CA GLN A 15 -14.58 -5.62 11.86
C GLN A 15 -14.01 -4.25 12.20
N ALA A 16 -14.04 -3.29 11.29
CA ALA A 16 -13.53 -1.93 11.53
C ALA A 16 -14.22 -1.27 12.73
N VAL A 17 -15.56 -1.37 12.82
CA VAL A 17 -16.34 -0.84 13.95
C VAL A 17 -15.96 -1.55 15.26
N ALA A 18 -15.84 -2.87 15.24
CA ALA A 18 -15.44 -3.64 16.43
C ALA A 18 -14.02 -3.30 16.92
N LEU A 19 -13.11 -2.95 15.99
CA LEU A 19 -11.75 -2.51 16.28
C LEU A 19 -11.68 -1.01 16.69
N GLY A 20 -12.77 -0.26 16.55
CA GLY A 20 -12.75 1.20 16.70
C GLY A 20 -11.89 1.89 15.64
N ALA A 21 -11.74 1.31 14.46
CA ALA A 21 -10.92 1.84 13.38
C ALA A 21 -11.63 2.95 12.60
N ASP A 22 -10.87 3.98 12.18
CA ASP A 22 -11.38 5.09 11.36
C ASP A 22 -11.40 4.74 9.86
N ILE A 23 -10.49 3.84 9.48
CA ILE A 23 -10.29 3.39 8.09
C ILE A 23 -10.12 1.88 8.06
N ALA A 24 -10.43 1.27 6.92
CA ALA A 24 -10.22 -0.16 6.69
C ALA A 24 -9.62 -0.39 5.31
N GLN A 25 -8.69 -1.33 5.21
CA GLN A 25 -8.16 -1.81 3.95
C GLN A 25 -8.72 -3.19 3.63
N VAL A 26 -9.07 -3.41 2.37
CA VAL A 26 -9.58 -4.69 1.89
C VAL A 26 -8.94 -5.09 0.58
N THR A 27 -8.89 -6.39 0.30
CA THR A 27 -8.66 -6.91 -1.05
C THR A 27 -10.00 -7.37 -1.62
N LEU A 28 -10.36 -6.87 -2.82
CA LEU A 28 -11.63 -7.21 -3.47
C LEU A 28 -11.52 -8.52 -4.26
N GLY A 29 -11.68 -9.64 -3.57
CA GLY A 29 -11.54 -10.99 -4.08
C GLY A 29 -10.27 -11.68 -3.62
N ASP A 30 -9.84 -12.74 -4.34
CA ASP A 30 -8.62 -13.48 -4.03
C ASP A 30 -7.37 -12.70 -4.45
N PRO A 31 -6.46 -12.33 -3.52
CA PRO A 31 -5.27 -11.56 -3.83
C PRO A 31 -4.27 -12.27 -4.76
N GLN A 32 -4.37 -13.58 -4.89
CA GLN A 32 -3.51 -14.37 -5.79
C GLN A 32 -4.16 -14.67 -7.15
N SER A 33 -5.31 -14.08 -7.43
CA SER A 33 -6.10 -14.35 -8.64
C SER A 33 -5.99 -13.22 -9.67
N TRP A 34 -6.03 -13.61 -10.96
CA TRP A 34 -6.19 -12.70 -12.10
C TRP A 34 -7.66 -12.34 -12.40
N LYS A 35 -8.59 -12.75 -11.56
CA LYS A 35 -10.00 -12.41 -11.71
C LYS A 35 -10.22 -10.93 -11.40
N LYS A 36 -11.21 -10.34 -12.06
CA LYS A 36 -11.61 -8.96 -11.74
C LYS A 36 -12.07 -8.85 -10.28
N PRO A 37 -11.88 -7.69 -9.65
CA PRO A 37 -12.35 -7.44 -8.29
C PRO A 37 -13.83 -7.75 -8.13
N ALA A 38 -14.20 -8.32 -6.98
CA ALA A 38 -15.56 -8.61 -6.60
C ALA A 38 -15.92 -7.79 -5.36
N ILE A 39 -16.92 -6.91 -5.50
CA ILE A 39 -17.42 -6.08 -4.40
C ILE A 39 -18.45 -6.89 -3.63
N PRO A 40 -18.29 -7.07 -2.30
CA PRO A 40 -19.31 -7.71 -1.47
C PRO A 40 -20.60 -6.89 -1.37
N GLY A 41 -21.74 -7.60 -1.37
CA GLY A 41 -23.06 -6.98 -1.26
C GLY A 41 -23.51 -6.24 -2.53
N ASP A 42 -24.71 -5.71 -2.49
CA ASP A 42 -25.32 -4.92 -3.58
C ASP A 42 -26.20 -3.80 -3.01
N GLY A 43 -26.44 -2.75 -3.78
CA GLY A 43 -27.27 -1.63 -3.38
C GLY A 43 -26.91 -1.10 -1.98
N ALA A 44 -27.91 -1.04 -1.08
CA ALA A 44 -27.73 -0.57 0.30
C ALA A 44 -26.89 -1.49 1.18
N THR A 45 -26.72 -2.76 0.81
CA THR A 45 -25.86 -3.72 1.50
C THR A 45 -24.44 -3.78 0.93
N SER A 46 -24.14 -2.98 -0.09
CA SER A 46 -22.81 -2.88 -0.66
C SER A 46 -21.78 -2.41 0.37
N LEU A 47 -20.55 -2.87 0.22
CA LEU A 47 -19.44 -2.46 1.09
C LEU A 47 -19.33 -0.93 1.20
N GLY A 48 -19.49 -0.22 0.08
CA GLY A 48 -19.40 1.25 0.07
C GLY A 48 -20.54 1.92 0.85
N ALA A 49 -21.78 1.43 0.74
CA ALA A 49 -22.90 1.96 1.51
C ALA A 49 -22.71 1.74 3.02
N GLN A 50 -22.31 0.53 3.42
CA GLN A 50 -22.02 0.22 4.82
C GLN A 50 -20.89 1.09 5.38
N ALA A 51 -19.84 1.33 4.60
CA ALA A 51 -18.73 2.18 5.00
C ALA A 51 -19.16 3.64 5.22
N ALA A 52 -19.98 4.17 4.31
CA ALA A 52 -20.53 5.52 4.42
C ALA A 52 -21.40 5.68 5.67
N ASP A 53 -22.30 4.72 5.93
CA ASP A 53 -23.20 4.74 7.09
C ASP A 53 -22.42 4.64 8.42
N ALA A 54 -21.34 3.88 8.45
CA ALA A 54 -20.49 3.73 9.63
C ALA A 54 -19.43 4.83 9.80
N GLY A 55 -19.25 5.71 8.80
CA GLY A 55 -18.20 6.72 8.80
C GLY A 55 -16.77 6.16 8.67
N VAL A 56 -16.62 4.92 8.16
CA VAL A 56 -15.32 4.25 7.97
C VAL A 56 -14.79 4.53 6.56
N GLY A 57 -13.58 5.10 6.47
CA GLY A 57 -12.92 5.29 5.18
C GLY A 57 -12.37 3.97 4.63
N LEU A 58 -12.54 3.72 3.33
CA LEU A 58 -12.05 2.50 2.69
C LEU A 58 -10.77 2.75 1.88
N TYR A 59 -9.86 1.78 1.92
CA TYR A 59 -8.76 1.60 0.98
C TYR A 59 -8.83 0.22 0.34
N VAL A 60 -8.36 0.09 -0.89
CA VAL A 60 -8.33 -1.20 -1.60
C VAL A 60 -6.88 -1.56 -1.91
N HIS A 61 -6.42 -2.69 -1.37
CA HIS A 61 -5.14 -3.26 -1.78
C HIS A 61 -5.32 -4.08 -3.06
N ALA A 62 -4.53 -3.77 -4.08
CA ALA A 62 -4.55 -4.49 -5.36
C ALA A 62 -3.98 -5.91 -5.18
N ALA A 63 -4.41 -6.83 -6.06
CA ALA A 63 -3.98 -8.23 -5.99
C ALA A 63 -2.45 -8.37 -6.16
N TYR A 64 -1.83 -9.26 -5.38
CA TYR A 64 -0.36 -9.52 -5.40
C TYR A 64 0.17 -10.00 -6.74
N VAL A 65 -0.68 -10.58 -7.59
CA VAL A 65 -0.26 -11.04 -8.94
C VAL A 65 0.09 -9.89 -9.87
N ILE A 66 -0.32 -8.67 -9.56
CA ILE A 66 -0.07 -7.49 -10.40
C ILE A 66 1.41 -7.12 -10.36
N ASN A 67 2.03 -7.07 -11.53
CA ASN A 67 3.36 -6.52 -11.72
C ASN A 67 3.40 -5.65 -12.98
N VAL A 68 3.13 -4.36 -12.80
CA VAL A 68 3.11 -3.36 -13.87
C VAL A 68 4.49 -3.16 -14.50
N ALA A 69 5.54 -3.31 -13.71
CA ALA A 69 6.93 -3.15 -14.15
C ALA A 69 7.40 -4.26 -15.10
N SER A 70 6.76 -5.44 -15.05
CA SER A 70 7.22 -6.62 -15.78
C SER A 70 7.47 -6.36 -17.27
N THR A 71 8.59 -6.86 -17.80
CA THR A 71 8.90 -6.86 -19.23
C THR A 71 8.14 -7.94 -20.00
N ASN A 72 7.65 -8.98 -19.27
CA ASN A 72 6.84 -10.03 -19.86
C ASN A 72 5.41 -9.54 -20.14
N ASN A 73 5.05 -9.48 -21.43
CA ASN A 73 3.71 -9.05 -21.86
C ASN A 73 2.57 -9.90 -21.28
N ARG A 74 2.82 -11.19 -21.00
CA ARG A 74 1.81 -12.09 -20.41
C ARG A 74 1.51 -11.76 -18.95
N ILE A 75 2.39 -10.99 -18.30
CA ILE A 75 2.21 -10.48 -16.94
C ILE A 75 1.76 -9.01 -16.99
N ARG A 76 2.52 -8.16 -17.71
CA ARG A 76 2.30 -6.71 -17.74
C ARG A 76 0.93 -6.29 -18.28
N ILE A 77 0.48 -6.90 -19.40
CA ILE A 77 -0.79 -6.52 -20.01
C ILE A 77 -1.98 -6.87 -19.09
N PRO A 78 -2.10 -8.11 -18.56
CA PRO A 78 -3.10 -8.40 -17.54
C PRO A 78 -2.99 -7.54 -16.29
N SER A 79 -1.77 -7.21 -15.84
CA SER A 79 -1.54 -6.34 -14.67
C SER A 79 -2.17 -4.96 -14.85
N ARG A 80 -1.94 -4.31 -15.98
CA ARG A 80 -2.54 -2.99 -16.28
C ARG A 80 -4.06 -3.04 -16.32
N LYS A 81 -4.60 -4.09 -16.94
CA LYS A 81 -6.05 -4.29 -17.01
C LYS A 81 -6.64 -4.50 -15.61
N LEU A 82 -6.02 -5.35 -14.80
CA LEU A 82 -6.50 -5.65 -13.46
C LEU A 82 -6.37 -4.45 -12.53
N LEU A 83 -5.29 -3.66 -12.65
CA LEU A 83 -5.14 -2.40 -11.91
C LEU A 83 -6.28 -1.42 -12.25
N GLN A 84 -6.59 -1.21 -13.54
CA GLN A 84 -7.73 -0.35 -13.93
C GLN A 84 -9.05 -0.86 -13.36
N GLN A 85 -9.29 -2.17 -13.41
CA GLN A 85 -10.49 -2.77 -12.84
C GLN A 85 -10.56 -2.59 -11.32
N THR A 86 -9.41 -2.61 -10.63
CA THR A 86 -9.32 -2.34 -9.18
C THR A 86 -9.63 -0.87 -8.88
N ILE A 87 -9.13 0.06 -9.69
CA ILE A 87 -9.44 1.50 -9.58
C ILE A 87 -10.94 1.73 -9.79
N ASP A 88 -11.54 1.11 -10.82
CA ASP A 88 -12.96 1.22 -11.11
C ASP A 88 -13.83 0.69 -9.95
N ALA A 89 -13.45 -0.47 -9.40
CA ALA A 89 -14.14 -1.08 -8.27
C ALA A 89 -13.98 -0.22 -6.98
N ALA A 90 -12.78 0.29 -6.71
CA ALA A 90 -12.49 1.17 -5.59
C ALA A 90 -13.31 2.47 -5.66
N ALA A 91 -13.39 3.08 -6.85
CA ALA A 91 -14.24 4.25 -7.08
C ALA A 91 -15.74 3.92 -6.86
N GLY A 92 -16.17 2.73 -7.29
CA GLY A 92 -17.57 2.27 -7.12
C GLY A 92 -18.00 2.09 -5.67
N ILE A 93 -17.06 1.90 -4.74
CA ILE A 93 -17.33 1.81 -3.29
C ILE A 93 -16.91 3.06 -2.52
N GLY A 94 -16.52 4.12 -3.21
CA GLY A 94 -16.09 5.36 -2.56
C GLY A 94 -14.78 5.22 -1.78
N ALA A 95 -13.88 4.34 -2.19
CA ALA A 95 -12.59 4.17 -1.54
C ALA A 95 -11.71 5.42 -1.67
N ARG A 96 -10.87 5.69 -0.68
CA ARG A 96 -9.94 6.82 -0.62
C ARG A 96 -8.71 6.62 -1.49
N GLY A 97 -8.39 5.37 -1.87
CA GLY A 97 -7.26 5.05 -2.72
C GLY A 97 -7.11 3.55 -2.96
N VAL A 98 -6.25 3.22 -3.92
CA VAL A 98 -5.81 1.86 -4.25
C VAL A 98 -4.33 1.75 -3.94
N ILE A 99 -3.93 0.77 -3.12
CA ILE A 99 -2.53 0.46 -2.84
C ILE A 99 -2.06 -0.62 -3.82
N ILE A 100 -0.85 -0.48 -4.33
CA ILE A 100 -0.23 -1.43 -5.25
C ILE A 100 1.28 -1.48 -5.03
N HIS A 101 1.85 -2.68 -4.96
CA HIS A 101 3.29 -2.85 -4.92
C HIS A 101 3.99 -2.30 -6.17
N GLY A 102 5.17 -1.73 -6.01
CA GLY A 102 5.95 -1.19 -7.13
C GLY A 102 6.34 -2.21 -8.19
N GLY A 103 6.30 -3.50 -7.88
CA GLY A 103 6.67 -4.57 -8.80
C GLY A 103 8.18 -4.60 -9.09
N HIS A 104 8.58 -5.42 -10.06
CA HIS A 104 9.98 -5.67 -10.37
C HIS A 104 10.18 -6.13 -11.82
N VAL A 105 11.40 -5.99 -12.32
CA VAL A 105 11.91 -6.71 -13.48
C VAL A 105 12.81 -7.84 -13.02
N THR A 106 13.14 -8.81 -13.89
CA THR A 106 14.04 -9.91 -13.54
C THR A 106 15.48 -9.42 -13.37
N ALA A 107 16.34 -10.24 -12.77
CA ALA A 107 17.73 -9.86 -12.48
C ALA A 107 18.55 -9.54 -13.73
N ASP A 108 18.22 -10.15 -14.87
CA ASP A 108 18.93 -10.02 -16.14
C ASP A 108 18.42 -8.85 -17.01
N GLU A 109 17.31 -8.22 -16.61
CA GLU A 109 16.68 -7.11 -17.34
C GLU A 109 17.15 -5.76 -16.82
N GLU A 110 17.05 -4.72 -17.67
CA GLU A 110 17.34 -3.35 -17.26
C GLU A 110 16.20 -2.76 -16.43
N GLN A 111 16.53 -2.20 -15.27
CA GLN A 111 15.53 -1.63 -14.35
C GLN A 111 14.74 -0.48 -14.99
N GLN A 112 15.36 0.26 -15.90
CA GLN A 112 14.71 1.33 -16.65
C GLN A 112 13.50 0.84 -17.44
N GLN A 113 13.51 -0.40 -17.95
CA GLN A 113 12.35 -0.96 -18.65
C GLN A 113 11.13 -1.07 -17.73
N GLY A 114 11.35 -1.37 -16.45
CA GLY A 114 10.29 -1.39 -15.44
C GLY A 114 9.71 0.00 -15.18
N TYR A 115 10.55 1.02 -15.08
CA TYR A 115 10.12 2.42 -14.95
C TYR A 115 9.32 2.88 -16.17
N ASP A 116 9.81 2.59 -17.38
CA ASP A 116 9.12 2.91 -18.64
C ASP A 116 7.75 2.20 -18.74
N ASN A 117 7.67 0.98 -18.22
CA ASN A 117 6.41 0.23 -18.14
C ASN A 117 5.42 0.88 -17.17
N TRP A 118 5.89 1.36 -16.02
CA TRP A 118 5.09 2.15 -15.09
C TRP A 118 4.60 3.45 -15.74
N ARG A 119 5.48 4.21 -16.40
CA ARG A 119 5.11 5.44 -17.10
C ARG A 119 4.00 5.18 -18.11
N LYS A 120 4.15 4.17 -18.98
CA LYS A 120 3.12 3.79 -19.95
C LYS A 120 1.82 3.30 -19.30
N CYS A 121 1.89 2.75 -18.10
CA CYS A 121 0.70 2.37 -17.34
C CYS A 121 -0.01 3.62 -16.85
N VAL A 122 0.70 4.48 -16.12
CA VAL A 122 0.15 5.70 -15.52
C VAL A 122 -0.46 6.62 -16.60
N ASP A 123 0.23 6.82 -17.72
CA ASP A 123 -0.29 7.63 -18.84
C ASP A 123 -1.60 7.07 -19.43
N GLY A 124 -1.86 5.78 -19.29
CA GLY A 124 -3.06 5.12 -19.81
C GLY A 124 -4.15 4.84 -18.78
N LEU A 125 -3.95 5.20 -17.50
CA LEU A 125 -4.96 5.01 -16.46
C LEU A 125 -6.07 6.08 -16.53
N ASP A 126 -7.29 5.63 -16.30
CA ASP A 126 -8.41 6.48 -15.88
C ASP A 126 -8.41 6.53 -14.34
N VAL A 127 -7.73 7.53 -13.79
CA VAL A 127 -7.48 7.65 -12.34
C VAL A 127 -8.71 8.26 -11.68
N LYS A 128 -9.61 7.40 -11.16
CA LYS A 128 -10.84 7.79 -10.47
C LYS A 128 -10.66 7.96 -8.97
N VAL A 129 -9.65 7.30 -8.41
CA VAL A 129 -9.20 7.42 -7.02
C VAL A 129 -7.68 7.39 -7.00
N PRO A 130 -7.00 7.96 -5.99
CA PRO A 130 -5.55 7.92 -5.87
C PRO A 130 -5.00 6.49 -5.94
N VAL A 131 -3.88 6.31 -6.65
CA VAL A 131 -3.13 5.06 -6.73
C VAL A 131 -1.83 5.24 -5.93
N LEU A 132 -1.71 4.53 -4.82
CA LEU A 132 -0.59 4.63 -3.91
C LEU A 132 0.39 3.49 -4.20
N ILE A 133 1.56 3.85 -4.73
CA ILE A 133 2.61 2.86 -5.01
C ILE A 133 3.36 2.60 -3.72
N GLU A 134 3.40 1.33 -3.33
CA GLU A 134 3.99 0.89 -2.08
C GLU A 134 5.46 0.49 -2.27
N ASN A 135 6.32 0.87 -1.29
CA ASN A 135 7.68 0.34 -1.22
C ASN A 135 7.66 -1.17 -0.92
N THR A 136 8.74 -1.87 -1.28
CA THR A 136 8.81 -3.32 -1.23
C THR A 136 10.03 -3.82 -0.44
N ALA A 137 9.87 -4.93 0.29
CA ALA A 137 10.90 -5.51 1.14
C ALA A 137 12.09 -6.06 0.35
N GLY A 138 11.83 -6.78 -0.73
CA GLY A 138 12.80 -7.58 -1.44
C GLY A 138 12.82 -7.38 -2.96
N GLY A 139 13.66 -8.20 -3.65
CA GLY A 139 13.83 -8.14 -5.09
C GLY A 139 15.01 -7.28 -5.53
N LYS A 140 15.94 -7.85 -6.31
CA LYS A 140 17.17 -7.15 -6.75
C LYS A 140 16.88 -5.94 -7.63
N LYS A 141 15.84 -6.00 -8.45
CA LYS A 141 15.41 -4.94 -9.38
C LYS A 141 13.93 -4.59 -9.15
N ALA A 142 13.55 -4.50 -7.87
CA ALA A 142 12.25 -3.96 -7.48
C ALA A 142 12.23 -2.44 -7.68
N MET A 143 11.09 -1.93 -8.17
CA MET A 143 10.97 -0.51 -8.51
C MET A 143 10.93 0.39 -7.28
N MET A 144 10.52 -0.13 -6.12
CA MET A 144 10.22 0.64 -4.91
C MET A 144 10.97 0.13 -3.67
N ARG A 145 12.13 -0.53 -3.84
CA ARG A 145 12.87 -1.11 -2.69
C ARG A 145 13.84 -0.14 -2.02
N HIS A 146 14.65 0.55 -2.79
CA HIS A 146 15.71 1.46 -2.31
C HIS A 146 15.43 2.88 -2.78
N LEU A 147 15.96 3.89 -2.08
CA LEU A 147 15.75 5.30 -2.41
C LEU A 147 16.09 5.63 -3.87
N ASP A 148 17.15 5.04 -4.40
CA ASP A 148 17.53 5.24 -5.80
C ASP A 148 16.50 4.65 -6.77
N SER A 149 15.93 3.48 -6.45
CA SER A 149 14.87 2.89 -7.27
C SER A 149 13.56 3.66 -7.19
N ILE A 150 13.20 4.17 -6.01
CA ILE A 150 12.05 5.06 -5.82
C ILE A 150 12.25 6.34 -6.64
N ARG A 151 13.43 6.95 -6.56
CA ARG A 151 13.80 8.14 -7.33
C ARG A 151 13.72 7.89 -8.85
N GLY A 152 14.26 6.76 -9.33
CA GLY A 152 14.20 6.37 -10.74
C GLY A 152 12.77 6.25 -11.24
N LEU A 153 11.88 5.64 -10.46
CA LEU A 153 10.46 5.56 -10.79
C LEU A 153 9.81 6.94 -10.82
N TRP A 154 9.95 7.75 -9.75
CA TRP A 154 9.31 9.06 -9.67
C TRP A 154 9.79 10.01 -10.78
N THR A 155 11.10 10.07 -11.03
CA THR A 155 11.64 10.86 -12.15
C THR A 155 11.07 10.42 -13.49
N THR A 156 10.87 9.11 -13.69
CA THR A 156 10.25 8.60 -14.93
C THR A 156 8.77 8.99 -15.04
N LEU A 157 8.07 9.11 -13.91
CA LEU A 157 6.66 9.55 -13.89
C LEU A 157 6.48 11.06 -14.07
N GLU A 158 7.52 11.86 -13.87
CA GLU A 158 7.47 13.31 -14.09
C GLU A 158 6.93 13.67 -15.49
N GLY A 159 6.02 14.63 -15.54
CA GLY A 159 5.36 15.04 -16.79
C GLY A 159 4.26 14.09 -17.29
N SER A 160 3.87 13.07 -16.54
CA SER A 160 2.60 12.38 -16.77
C SER A 160 1.42 13.28 -16.36
N ALA A 161 0.38 13.32 -17.19
CA ALA A 161 -0.84 14.06 -16.86
C ALA A 161 -1.59 13.48 -15.64
N ASN A 162 -1.32 12.23 -15.30
CA ASN A 162 -1.96 11.52 -14.18
C ASN A 162 -1.11 11.52 -12.91
N LEU A 163 0.05 12.20 -12.89
CA LEU A 163 0.98 12.17 -11.76
C LEU A 163 0.33 12.62 -10.45
N ASP A 164 -0.53 13.63 -10.47
CA ASP A 164 -1.23 14.14 -9.28
C ASP A 164 -2.12 13.08 -8.61
N GLY A 165 -2.58 12.09 -9.37
CA GLY A 165 -3.34 10.95 -8.89
C GLY A 165 -2.49 9.77 -8.41
N ILE A 166 -1.15 9.87 -8.50
CA ILE A 166 -0.21 8.85 -8.03
C ILE A 166 0.41 9.32 -6.72
N GLY A 167 0.27 8.50 -5.70
CA GLY A 167 0.81 8.75 -4.37
C GLY A 167 1.73 7.64 -3.90
N LEU A 168 2.11 7.72 -2.65
CA LEU A 168 3.00 6.75 -2.01
C LEU A 168 2.37 6.16 -0.75
N CYS A 169 2.43 4.83 -0.64
CA CYS A 169 2.25 4.09 0.60
C CYS A 169 3.63 3.70 1.14
N LEU A 170 3.94 4.10 2.38
CA LEU A 170 5.17 3.72 3.06
C LEU A 170 4.90 2.55 4.01
N ASP A 171 5.40 1.36 3.68
CA ASP A 171 5.39 0.22 4.59
C ASP A 171 6.67 0.19 5.42
N THR A 172 6.52 0.13 6.75
CA THR A 172 7.62 0.18 7.72
C THR A 172 8.39 -1.14 7.80
N CYS A 173 7.72 -2.28 7.68
CA CYS A 173 8.36 -3.60 7.58
C CYS A 173 9.17 -3.71 6.29
N HIS A 174 8.61 -3.28 5.16
CA HIS A 174 9.32 -3.29 3.88
C HIS A 174 10.54 -2.37 3.87
N ALA A 175 10.42 -1.17 4.45
CA ALA A 175 11.54 -0.24 4.58
C ALA A 175 12.67 -0.85 5.43
N HIS A 176 12.34 -1.43 6.59
CA HIS A 176 13.28 -2.15 7.44
C HIS A 176 13.92 -3.35 6.71
N ALA A 177 13.10 -4.18 6.06
CA ALA A 177 13.59 -5.35 5.31
C ALA A 177 14.43 -4.97 4.09
N ALA A 178 14.21 -3.80 3.50
CA ALA A 178 15.07 -3.24 2.45
C ALA A 178 16.39 -2.68 2.99
N GLY A 179 16.51 -2.47 4.30
CA GLY A 179 17.68 -1.90 4.96
C GLY A 179 17.69 -0.35 4.94
N LEU A 180 16.54 0.27 4.81
CA LEU A 180 16.40 1.73 4.95
C LEU A 180 16.43 2.12 6.43
N ASP A 181 16.98 3.28 6.72
CA ASP A 181 16.99 3.84 8.08
C ASP A 181 15.61 4.43 8.40
N LEU A 182 14.88 3.80 9.32
CA LEU A 182 13.55 4.24 9.71
C LEU A 182 13.52 5.62 10.37
N ALA A 183 14.65 6.07 10.94
CA ALA A 183 14.73 7.40 11.55
C ALA A 183 14.74 8.53 10.49
N THR A 184 15.14 8.25 9.25
CA THR A 184 15.26 9.25 8.19
C THR A 184 14.35 8.99 6.99
N VAL A 185 13.80 7.77 6.85
CA VAL A 185 13.11 7.32 5.64
C VAL A 185 11.95 8.23 5.22
N VAL A 186 11.23 8.82 6.16
CA VAL A 186 10.13 9.75 5.85
C VAL A 186 10.64 10.98 5.11
N GLY A 187 11.70 11.60 5.63
CA GLY A 187 12.34 12.75 4.99
C GLY A 187 12.93 12.40 3.63
N ASP A 188 13.62 11.25 3.55
CA ASP A 188 14.27 10.77 2.33
C ASP A 188 13.27 10.48 1.21
N VAL A 189 12.18 9.76 1.54
CA VAL A 189 11.11 9.43 0.59
C VAL A 189 10.36 10.70 0.18
N ARG A 190 10.01 11.57 1.14
CA ARG A 190 9.31 12.83 0.85
C ARG A 190 10.15 13.76 -0.03
N ALA A 191 11.47 13.77 0.12
CA ALA A 191 12.37 14.53 -0.76
C ALA A 191 12.37 14.02 -2.22
N ILE A 192 11.94 12.78 -2.45
CA ILE A 192 11.81 12.17 -3.78
C ILE A 192 10.41 12.36 -4.34
N THR A 193 9.39 12.03 -3.55
CA THR A 193 8.01 11.90 -4.01
C THR A 193 7.16 13.14 -3.75
N GLY A 194 7.62 14.03 -2.88
CA GLY A 194 6.87 15.20 -2.41
C GLY A 194 5.79 14.87 -1.37
N ARG A 195 5.48 13.58 -1.16
CA ARG A 195 4.31 13.16 -0.35
C ARG A 195 4.46 11.75 0.24
N ILE A 196 3.71 11.49 1.28
CA ILE A 196 3.37 10.15 1.81
C ILE A 196 1.87 10.20 2.09
N ASP A 197 1.09 9.31 1.50
CA ASP A 197 -0.37 9.35 1.52
C ASP A 197 -0.98 8.35 2.47
N LEU A 198 -0.25 7.29 2.78
CA LEU A 198 -0.62 6.22 3.69
C LEU A 198 0.65 5.62 4.28
N VAL A 199 0.60 5.16 5.52
CA VAL A 199 1.64 4.31 6.11
C VAL A 199 1.05 2.95 6.43
N HIS A 200 1.63 1.88 5.86
CA HIS A 200 1.45 0.54 6.39
C HIS A 200 2.38 0.39 7.59
N CYS A 201 1.79 0.34 8.76
CA CYS A 201 2.51 0.29 10.03
C CYS A 201 2.64 -1.16 10.49
N ASN A 202 3.74 -1.78 10.13
CA ASN A 202 4.00 -3.18 10.39
C ASN A 202 5.37 -3.33 11.06
N ASP A 203 5.47 -4.21 12.06
CA ASP A 203 6.78 -4.64 12.57
C ASP A 203 7.31 -5.82 11.74
N SER A 204 8.56 -6.17 11.89
CA SER A 204 9.23 -7.21 11.10
C SER A 204 9.76 -8.33 11.98
N ARG A 205 9.58 -9.58 11.55
CA ARG A 205 10.20 -10.74 12.19
C ARG A 205 11.68 -10.88 11.88
N ASP A 206 12.15 -10.23 10.84
CA ASP A 206 13.51 -10.43 10.29
C ASP A 206 14.40 -9.22 10.57
N ALA A 207 15.71 -9.46 10.50
CA ALA A 207 16.71 -8.42 10.66
C ALA A 207 16.67 -7.37 9.52
N PRO A 208 17.18 -6.15 9.77
CA PRO A 208 17.29 -5.11 8.75
C PRO A 208 18.03 -5.62 7.51
N GLY A 209 17.56 -5.23 6.34
CA GLY A 209 18.18 -5.62 5.06
C GLY A 209 17.97 -7.07 4.64
N SER A 210 17.15 -7.84 5.35
CA SER A 210 16.87 -9.25 5.06
C SER A 210 16.22 -9.49 3.70
N GLY A 211 15.52 -8.50 3.17
CA GLY A 211 14.71 -8.62 1.96
C GLY A 211 13.47 -9.49 2.10
N ARG A 212 13.07 -9.80 3.35
CA ARG A 212 11.92 -10.67 3.64
C ARG A 212 10.75 -9.85 4.12
N ASP A 213 9.61 -10.09 3.49
CA ASP A 213 8.32 -9.54 3.89
C ASP A 213 7.62 -10.51 4.83
N ARG A 214 7.79 -10.28 6.15
CA ARG A 214 7.15 -11.08 7.19
C ARG A 214 6.77 -10.20 8.37
N HIS A 215 5.53 -9.76 8.39
CA HIS A 215 4.99 -8.92 9.44
C HIS A 215 4.99 -9.61 10.81
N ALA A 216 5.38 -8.88 11.83
CA ALA A 216 5.22 -9.23 13.24
C ALA A 216 4.17 -8.31 13.86
N PRO A 217 3.54 -8.69 14.98
CA PRO A 217 2.79 -7.75 15.79
C PRO A 217 3.68 -6.58 16.20
N LEU A 218 3.09 -5.38 16.32
CA LEU A 218 3.83 -4.21 16.79
C LEU A 218 4.41 -4.48 18.18
N ARG A 219 5.68 -4.12 18.39
CA ARG A 219 6.47 -4.31 19.62
C ARG A 219 6.95 -5.74 19.87
N ASP A 220 6.59 -6.70 19.01
CA ASP A 220 7.01 -8.11 19.13
C ASP A 220 8.04 -8.49 18.04
N GLY A 221 8.39 -7.56 17.16
CA GLY A 221 9.36 -7.76 16.08
C GLY A 221 10.72 -7.11 16.33
N GLN A 222 11.33 -6.62 15.26
CA GLN A 222 12.69 -6.07 15.25
C GLN A 222 12.72 -4.53 15.22
N LEU A 223 11.58 -3.88 15.00
CA LEU A 223 11.50 -2.44 14.93
C LEU A 223 11.49 -1.83 16.34
N ASP A 224 12.27 -0.76 16.53
CA ASP A 224 12.20 0.02 17.76
C ASP A 224 10.87 0.78 17.82
N PRO A 225 10.03 0.57 18.84
CA PRO A 225 8.73 1.23 18.95
C PRO A 225 8.83 2.76 19.02
N GLU A 226 9.90 3.32 19.62
CA GLU A 226 10.08 4.78 19.72
C GLU A 226 10.39 5.36 18.33
N VAL A 227 11.23 4.69 17.55
CA VAL A 227 11.54 5.06 16.16
C VAL A 227 10.29 4.96 15.28
N LEU A 228 9.49 3.88 15.46
CA LEU A 228 8.26 3.70 14.72
C LEU A 228 7.26 4.83 15.00
N ILE A 229 7.04 5.18 16.26
CA ILE A 229 6.14 6.28 16.63
C ILE A 229 6.64 7.64 16.12
N ALA A 230 7.95 7.89 16.18
CA ALA A 230 8.54 9.11 15.61
C ALA A 230 8.33 9.19 14.09
N LEU A 231 8.51 8.07 13.37
CA LEU A 231 8.23 7.95 11.95
C LEU A 231 6.77 8.28 11.62
N LEU A 232 5.82 7.71 12.36
CA LEU A 232 4.39 7.95 12.14
C LEU A 232 4.01 9.43 12.35
N ARG A 233 4.57 10.06 13.39
CA ARG A 233 4.37 11.49 13.66
C ARG A 233 4.92 12.36 12.53
N ASP A 234 6.12 12.04 12.06
CA ASP A 234 6.73 12.77 10.94
C ASP A 234 5.98 12.55 9.62
N ALA A 235 5.60 11.33 9.32
CA ALA A 235 4.80 11.01 8.12
C ALA A 235 3.47 11.77 8.10
N ASN A 236 2.82 11.95 9.26
CA ASN A 236 1.55 12.65 9.41
C ASN A 236 0.49 12.23 8.37
N ALA A 237 0.45 10.94 8.07
CA ALA A 237 -0.45 10.30 7.11
C ALA A 237 -1.37 9.29 7.84
N PRO A 238 -2.49 8.85 7.23
CA PRO A 238 -3.27 7.75 7.77
C PRO A 238 -2.41 6.50 7.98
N VAL A 239 -2.74 5.70 8.99
CA VAL A 239 -1.99 4.51 9.41
C VAL A 239 -2.85 3.26 9.23
N MET A 240 -2.32 2.27 8.56
CA MET A 240 -2.98 1.00 8.28
C MET A 240 -2.12 -0.17 8.79
N LEU A 241 -2.72 -1.03 9.59
CA LEU A 241 -2.09 -2.26 10.09
C LEU A 241 -2.32 -3.43 9.12
N GLU A 242 -1.27 -4.21 8.87
CA GLU A 242 -1.34 -5.50 8.17
C GLU A 242 -0.67 -6.60 9.01
N THR A 243 -0.53 -6.35 10.29
CA THR A 243 -0.08 -7.30 11.31
C THR A 243 -1.10 -8.45 11.47
N PRO A 244 -0.79 -9.52 12.22
CA PRO A 244 -1.76 -10.58 12.47
C PRO A 244 -3.07 -10.06 13.06
N PRO A 245 -4.25 -10.43 12.50
CA PRO A 245 -5.54 -9.82 12.84
C PRO A 245 -5.93 -9.88 14.32
N GLU A 246 -5.47 -10.88 15.04
CA GLU A 246 -5.70 -11.06 16.47
C GLU A 246 -5.10 -9.94 17.33
N ASN A 247 -4.13 -9.20 16.80
CA ASN A 247 -3.43 -8.12 17.51
C ASN A 247 -4.02 -6.73 17.20
N HIS A 248 -4.82 -6.57 16.16
CA HIS A 248 -5.26 -5.26 15.66
C HIS A 248 -5.94 -4.40 16.73
N ALA A 249 -6.78 -4.98 17.59
CA ALA A 249 -7.50 -4.21 18.62
C ALA A 249 -6.54 -3.56 19.63
N GLU A 250 -5.56 -4.33 20.11
CA GLU A 250 -4.55 -3.83 21.05
C GLU A 250 -3.61 -2.82 20.38
N GLU A 251 -3.21 -3.10 19.14
CA GLU A 251 -2.31 -2.24 18.38
C GLU A 251 -2.94 -0.90 18.04
N ILE A 252 -4.21 -0.87 17.62
CA ILE A 252 -4.95 0.38 17.38
C ILE A 252 -5.07 1.19 18.68
N ALA A 253 -5.39 0.54 19.80
CA ALA A 253 -5.47 1.21 21.09
C ALA A 253 -4.12 1.82 21.49
N TRP A 254 -3.04 1.06 21.36
CA TRP A 254 -1.68 1.53 21.64
C TRP A 254 -1.28 2.68 20.71
N LEU A 255 -1.52 2.59 19.39
CA LEU A 255 -1.22 3.68 18.47
C LEU A 255 -1.98 4.96 18.81
N ARG A 256 -3.26 4.87 19.21
CA ARG A 256 -4.05 6.03 19.65
C ARG A 256 -3.46 6.69 20.90
N GLU A 257 -3.03 5.89 21.87
CA GLU A 257 -2.37 6.41 23.09
C GLU A 257 -1.07 7.13 22.74
N GLN A 258 -0.27 6.59 21.81
CA GLN A 258 1.03 7.17 21.45
C GLN A 258 0.91 8.38 20.53
N LEU A 259 -0.09 8.43 19.66
CA LEU A 259 -0.19 9.47 18.62
C LEU A 259 -1.13 10.64 18.99
N GLY A 260 -1.94 10.47 20.03
CA GLY A 260 -2.86 11.51 20.54
C GLY A 260 -4.19 11.51 19.84
#